data_3adc72d7e8cc0529c27ed6a8c56ecb1e
#
_entry.id   3adc72d7e8cc0529c27ed6a8c56ecb1e
#
_cell.length_a   1.000
_cell.length_b   1.000
_cell.length_c   1.000
_cell.angle_alpha   90.00
_cell.angle_beta   90.00
_cell.angle_gamma   90.00
#
_symmetry.space_group_name_H-M   'P 1'
#
loop_
_entity.id
_entity.type
_entity.pdbx_description
1 polymer ?
#
loop_
_entity_poly.entity_id
_entity_poly.type
_entity_poly.pdbx_seq_one_letter_code
_entity_poly.pdbx_strand_id
1 'polypeptide(L)'
;MDALYVFVTTAFPKAGAQVSGLPLTLNLLLTACVILRHPNQTLLSIQKHHSITLAYSILFVFGVLSMLLAFVQGAAPLTLSQMLIVVGSPLVGIAAFRLPPERFTKIIIISMLIVNTYAIVQYVFGVESTAIEGVTYTYGQSLSDKPIGFKADGTTEKMISTYQNGNSYGLFDALGLGYLMIRLPLNRRWNFAKITALLVGFIGFMLSGSRSIQIPFCICLVFILIQSVRQTPPRLRQNIVAGIGFGGCALAIFAASQPAMIFKITDRLITQTLADPTANGRTDQWQGIIDAVTQMNLPTLIRQFFFGKNPTAAFGGEGLPNFFALFGLPSTIAFYTGLIFLVIICWKNVHTKTIALAILCVIVAFCVDQSYLYPPCVMNVYLFFAAAQKLVSTSTTQKANCSNTQSNKTLINSES
;
A
#
# COMPACT_ATOMS: atom_id res chain seq x y z
N MET A 1 -5.39 0.12 -21.50
CA MET A 1 -6.11 0.68 -20.34
C MET A 1 -5.54 0.17 -19.03
N ASP A 2 -5.48 -1.15 -18.76
CA ASP A 2 -4.98 -1.71 -17.49
C ASP A 2 -3.56 -1.23 -17.13
N ALA A 3 -2.65 -1.15 -18.11
CA ALA A 3 -1.30 -0.64 -17.88
C ALA A 3 -1.27 0.86 -17.50
N LEU A 4 -2.10 1.66 -18.17
CA LEU A 4 -2.26 3.08 -17.85
C LEU A 4 -2.86 3.25 -16.46
N TYR A 5 -3.87 2.47 -16.12
CA TYR A 5 -4.49 2.47 -14.81
C TYR A 5 -3.48 2.16 -13.70
N VAL A 6 -2.72 1.06 -13.83
CA VAL A 6 -1.69 0.71 -12.84
C VAL A 6 -0.65 1.81 -12.73
N PHE A 7 -0.17 2.36 -13.85
CA PHE A 7 0.81 3.44 -13.85
C PHE A 7 0.29 4.70 -13.16
N VAL A 8 -0.91 5.17 -13.50
CA VAL A 8 -1.49 6.37 -12.87
C VAL A 8 -1.74 6.14 -11.38
N THR A 9 -2.28 4.97 -10.99
CA THR A 9 -2.56 4.64 -9.58
C THR A 9 -1.29 4.60 -8.74
N THR A 10 -0.17 4.17 -9.32
CA THR A 10 1.10 4.02 -8.60
C THR A 10 2.03 5.22 -8.71
N ALA A 11 2.04 5.93 -9.85
CA ALA A 11 2.95 7.07 -10.08
C ALA A 11 2.31 8.44 -9.81
N PHE A 12 1.02 8.62 -10.14
CA PHE A 12 0.32 9.91 -10.07
C PHE A 12 -1.11 9.78 -9.51
N PRO A 13 -1.28 9.24 -8.28
CA PRO A 13 -2.60 8.96 -7.74
C PRO A 13 -3.46 10.22 -7.50
N LYS A 14 -2.83 11.39 -7.40
CA LYS A 14 -3.50 12.69 -7.18
C LYS A 14 -3.75 13.48 -8.47
N ALA A 15 -3.28 12.99 -9.62
CA ALA A 15 -3.50 13.68 -10.88
C ALA A 15 -5.00 13.82 -11.16
N GLY A 16 -5.48 15.05 -11.34
CA GLY A 16 -6.89 15.36 -11.57
C GLY A 16 -7.30 16.74 -11.08
N ALA A 17 -8.62 16.95 -10.97
CA ALA A 17 -9.21 18.22 -10.56
C ALA A 17 -10.18 18.03 -9.39
N GLN A 18 -10.41 19.07 -8.62
CA GLN A 18 -11.43 19.12 -7.58
C GLN A 18 -12.69 19.77 -8.15
N VAL A 19 -13.83 19.08 -8.01
CA VAL A 19 -15.14 19.59 -8.43
C VAL A 19 -16.05 19.60 -7.21
N SER A 20 -16.51 20.77 -6.81
CA SER A 20 -17.38 20.95 -5.64
C SER A 20 -16.84 20.29 -4.36
N GLY A 21 -15.53 20.38 -4.13
CA GLY A 21 -14.86 19.79 -2.95
C GLY A 21 -14.55 18.30 -3.09
N LEU A 22 -14.99 17.64 -4.17
CA LEU A 22 -14.68 16.22 -4.43
C LEU A 22 -13.44 16.11 -5.34
N PRO A 23 -12.43 15.33 -4.97
CA PRO A 23 -11.31 15.05 -5.82
C PRO A 23 -11.70 14.07 -6.93
N LEU A 24 -11.87 14.56 -8.15
CA LEU A 24 -12.01 13.75 -9.35
C LEU A 24 -10.62 13.46 -9.92
N THR A 25 -9.95 12.48 -9.35
CA THR A 25 -8.63 12.05 -9.82
C THR A 25 -8.75 11.13 -11.03
N LEU A 26 -7.75 11.19 -11.90
CA LEU A 26 -7.65 10.31 -13.07
C LEU A 26 -7.64 8.83 -12.67
N ASN A 27 -7.06 8.51 -11.52
CA ASN A 27 -7.10 7.19 -10.92
C ASN A 27 -8.54 6.70 -10.68
N LEU A 28 -9.41 7.52 -10.08
CA LEU A 28 -10.82 7.14 -9.83
C LEU A 28 -11.60 6.92 -11.12
N LEU A 29 -11.40 7.79 -12.13
CA LEU A 29 -12.03 7.63 -13.45
C LEU A 29 -11.58 6.35 -14.13
N LEU A 30 -10.28 6.06 -14.13
CA LEU A 30 -9.75 4.84 -14.70
C LEU A 30 -10.21 3.60 -13.93
N THR A 31 -10.40 3.69 -12.60
CA THR A 31 -10.96 2.62 -11.78
C THR A 31 -12.36 2.24 -12.28
N ALA A 32 -13.25 3.22 -12.44
CA ALA A 32 -14.58 2.98 -12.99
C ALA A 32 -14.51 2.31 -14.37
N CYS A 33 -13.66 2.82 -15.26
CA CYS A 33 -13.47 2.26 -16.60
C CYS A 33 -12.97 0.81 -16.56
N VAL A 34 -12.03 0.46 -15.66
CA VAL A 34 -11.49 -0.91 -15.54
C VAL A 34 -12.57 -1.88 -15.05
N ILE A 35 -13.35 -1.47 -14.04
CA ILE A 35 -14.42 -2.31 -13.47
C ILE A 35 -15.53 -2.53 -14.53
N LEU A 36 -16.00 -1.45 -15.16
CA LEU A 36 -17.12 -1.51 -16.13
C LEU A 36 -16.76 -2.29 -17.42
N ARG A 37 -15.50 -2.27 -17.81
CA ARG A 37 -15.06 -2.97 -19.03
C ARG A 37 -15.14 -4.49 -18.91
N HIS A 38 -15.02 -5.05 -17.73
CA HIS A 38 -14.94 -6.50 -17.53
C HIS A 38 -15.59 -6.98 -16.23
N PRO A 39 -16.90 -6.76 -16.03
CA PRO A 39 -17.57 -7.06 -14.76
C PRO A 39 -17.49 -8.53 -14.38
N ASN A 40 -17.65 -9.43 -15.34
CA ASN A 40 -17.62 -10.89 -15.08
C ASN A 40 -16.24 -11.39 -14.63
N GLN A 41 -15.15 -10.86 -15.23
CA GLN A 41 -13.79 -11.24 -14.85
C GLN A 41 -13.39 -10.67 -13.48
N THR A 42 -13.94 -9.53 -13.12
CA THR A 42 -13.75 -8.90 -11.81
C THR A 42 -14.26 -9.81 -10.70
N LEU A 43 -15.45 -10.37 -10.85
CA LEU A 43 -16.03 -11.32 -9.90
C LEU A 43 -15.25 -12.64 -9.85
N LEU A 44 -14.88 -13.21 -10.99
CA LEU A 44 -14.14 -14.47 -11.06
C LEU A 44 -12.76 -14.41 -10.41
N SER A 45 -12.08 -13.26 -10.45
CA SER A 45 -10.75 -13.10 -9.84
C SER A 45 -10.81 -13.18 -8.31
N ILE A 46 -11.91 -12.73 -7.71
CA ILE A 46 -12.15 -12.77 -6.27
C ILE A 46 -12.60 -14.18 -5.84
N GLN A 47 -13.46 -14.84 -6.63
CA GLN A 47 -14.02 -16.15 -6.33
C GLN A 47 -12.98 -17.28 -6.24
N LYS A 48 -11.78 -17.07 -6.80
CA LYS A 48 -10.71 -18.09 -6.76
C LYS A 48 -10.25 -18.44 -5.34
N HIS A 49 -10.48 -17.56 -4.36
CA HIS A 49 -10.10 -17.77 -2.96
C HIS A 49 -11.32 -17.60 -2.05
N HIS A 50 -11.92 -18.71 -1.65
CA HIS A 50 -13.16 -18.76 -0.87
C HIS A 50 -13.15 -17.86 0.38
N SER A 51 -12.05 -17.85 1.13
CA SER A 51 -11.92 -17.04 2.36
C SER A 51 -11.92 -15.53 2.06
N ILE A 52 -11.27 -15.10 0.97
CA ILE A 52 -11.29 -13.70 0.54
C ILE A 52 -12.68 -13.31 0.06
N THR A 53 -13.32 -14.20 -0.71
CA THR A 53 -14.67 -13.97 -1.22
C THR A 53 -15.66 -13.76 -0.10
N LEU A 54 -15.60 -14.60 0.94
CA LEU A 54 -16.48 -14.47 2.11
C LEU A 54 -16.25 -13.15 2.85
N ALA A 55 -14.98 -12.83 3.18
CA ALA A 55 -14.63 -11.60 3.85
C ALA A 55 -15.08 -10.37 3.03
N TYR A 56 -14.82 -10.40 1.71
CA TYR A 56 -15.24 -9.32 0.82
C TYR A 56 -16.76 -9.20 0.71
N SER A 57 -17.51 -10.32 0.66
CA SER A 57 -18.97 -10.27 0.61
C SER A 57 -19.56 -9.65 1.86
N ILE A 58 -19.01 -9.96 3.04
CA ILE A 58 -19.43 -9.34 4.31
C ILE A 58 -19.09 -7.84 4.29
N LEU A 59 -17.87 -7.47 3.91
CA LEU A 59 -17.46 -6.06 3.77
C LEU A 59 -18.35 -5.30 2.79
N PHE A 60 -18.68 -5.90 1.65
CA PHE A 60 -19.52 -5.28 0.63
C PHE A 60 -20.94 -5.03 1.15
N VAL A 61 -21.59 -6.05 1.70
CA VAL A 61 -22.97 -5.93 2.19
C VAL A 61 -23.05 -4.91 3.33
N PHE A 62 -22.27 -5.10 4.39
CA PHE A 62 -22.33 -4.18 5.54
C PHE A 62 -21.73 -2.81 5.23
N GLY A 63 -20.69 -2.72 4.41
CA GLY A 63 -20.09 -1.47 3.99
C GLY A 63 -21.04 -0.62 3.12
N VAL A 64 -21.78 -1.24 2.19
CA VAL A 64 -22.81 -0.55 1.39
C VAL A 64 -23.96 -0.09 2.29
N LEU A 65 -24.43 -0.93 3.22
CA LEU A 65 -25.46 -0.53 4.18
C LEU A 65 -25.00 0.63 5.06
N SER A 66 -23.75 0.60 5.55
CA SER A 66 -23.16 1.72 6.31
C SER A 66 -23.12 3.00 5.49
N MET A 67 -22.71 2.90 4.21
CA MET A 67 -22.66 4.04 3.29
C MET A 67 -24.06 4.61 3.01
N LEU A 68 -25.07 3.77 2.79
CA LEU A 68 -26.46 4.21 2.60
C LEU A 68 -27.01 4.91 3.84
N LEU A 69 -26.74 4.37 5.02
CA LEU A 69 -27.13 5.02 6.28
C LEU A 69 -26.41 6.35 6.47
N ALA A 70 -25.11 6.42 6.18
CA ALA A 70 -24.36 7.67 6.22
C ALA A 70 -24.93 8.71 5.25
N PHE A 71 -25.30 8.30 4.04
CA PHE A 71 -25.93 9.16 3.05
C PHE A 71 -27.27 9.74 3.56
N VAL A 72 -28.15 8.88 4.08
CA VAL A 72 -29.45 9.31 4.65
C VAL A 72 -29.27 10.29 5.82
N GLN A 73 -28.16 10.17 6.56
CA GLN A 73 -27.83 11.06 7.67
C GLN A 73 -27.10 12.34 7.25
N GLY A 74 -26.95 12.59 5.94
CA GLY A 74 -26.35 13.81 5.43
C GLY A 74 -24.80 13.82 5.51
N ALA A 75 -24.15 12.65 5.45
CA ALA A 75 -22.70 12.58 5.39
C ALA A 75 -22.15 13.37 4.19
N ALA A 76 -20.99 14.00 4.38
CA ALA A 76 -20.33 14.77 3.33
C ALA A 76 -19.99 13.87 2.12
N PRO A 77 -20.13 14.37 0.87
CA PRO A 77 -19.82 13.60 -0.34
C PRO A 77 -18.42 13.02 -0.35
N LEU A 78 -17.44 13.72 0.22
CA LEU A 78 -16.06 13.23 0.37
C LEU A 78 -16.01 11.95 1.21
N THR A 79 -16.72 11.90 2.33
CA THR A 79 -16.77 10.72 3.20
C THR A 79 -17.41 9.54 2.49
N LEU A 80 -18.52 9.76 1.78
CA LEU A 80 -19.18 8.71 0.99
C LEU A 80 -18.26 8.17 -0.10
N SER A 81 -17.50 9.04 -0.78
CA SER A 81 -16.53 8.62 -1.79
C SER A 81 -15.40 7.78 -1.18
N GLN A 82 -14.91 8.16 0.00
CA GLN A 82 -13.89 7.39 0.73
C GLN A 82 -14.42 6.01 1.16
N MET A 83 -15.65 5.93 1.66
CA MET A 83 -16.29 4.66 1.99
C MET A 83 -16.43 3.75 0.76
N LEU A 84 -16.88 4.32 -0.38
CA LEU A 84 -16.99 3.59 -1.64
C LEU A 84 -15.65 3.03 -2.12
N ILE A 85 -14.57 3.79 -1.96
CA ILE A 85 -13.22 3.37 -2.31
C ILE A 85 -12.79 2.16 -1.49
N VAL A 86 -13.02 2.16 -0.18
CA VAL A 86 -12.69 1.05 0.70
C VAL A 86 -13.45 -0.21 0.28
N VAL A 87 -14.76 -0.09 0.06
CA VAL A 87 -15.62 -1.22 -0.33
C VAL A 87 -15.30 -1.71 -1.75
N GLY A 88 -14.98 -0.82 -2.68
CA GLY A 88 -14.69 -1.16 -4.08
C GLY A 88 -13.25 -1.59 -4.35
N SER A 89 -12.32 -1.33 -3.44
CA SER A 89 -10.88 -1.55 -3.69
C SER A 89 -10.46 -2.99 -4.01
N PRO A 90 -11.11 -4.05 -3.50
CA PRO A 90 -10.79 -5.41 -3.92
C PRO A 90 -10.98 -5.66 -5.43
N LEU A 91 -11.91 -4.94 -6.06
CA LEU A 91 -12.21 -5.10 -7.48
C LEU A 91 -11.10 -4.60 -8.40
N VAL A 92 -10.28 -3.66 -7.94
CA VAL A 92 -9.23 -3.04 -8.78
C VAL A 92 -8.04 -3.98 -9.05
N GLY A 93 -7.86 -5.01 -8.25
CA GLY A 93 -6.83 -6.03 -8.43
C GLY A 93 -6.89 -6.72 -9.81
N ILE A 94 -8.07 -6.70 -10.45
CA ILE A 94 -8.24 -7.31 -11.78
C ILE A 94 -7.31 -6.70 -12.83
N ALA A 95 -7.02 -5.42 -12.79
CA ALA A 95 -6.13 -4.75 -13.73
C ALA A 95 -4.72 -5.36 -13.70
N ALA A 96 -4.18 -5.62 -12.50
CA ALA A 96 -2.90 -6.28 -12.33
C ALA A 96 -2.97 -7.77 -12.77
N PHE A 97 -4.09 -8.44 -12.50
CA PHE A 97 -4.28 -9.83 -12.90
C PHE A 97 -4.30 -10.02 -14.41
N ARG A 98 -4.75 -9.02 -15.17
CA ARG A 98 -4.79 -9.06 -16.64
C ARG A 98 -3.46 -8.76 -17.30
N LEU A 99 -2.60 -7.98 -16.64
CA LEU A 99 -1.28 -7.64 -17.16
C LEU A 99 -0.31 -8.84 -17.08
N PRO A 100 0.54 -9.05 -18.09
CA PRO A 100 1.68 -9.97 -17.96
C PRO A 100 2.57 -9.53 -16.78
N PRO A 101 3.07 -10.47 -15.96
CA PRO A 101 3.89 -10.14 -14.79
C PRO A 101 5.10 -9.25 -15.09
N GLU A 102 5.76 -9.52 -16.22
CA GLU A 102 6.89 -8.71 -16.69
C GLU A 102 6.49 -7.25 -16.97
N ARG A 103 5.32 -7.04 -17.61
CA ARG A 103 4.81 -5.70 -17.92
C ARG A 103 4.41 -4.96 -16.65
N PHE A 104 3.75 -5.62 -15.72
CA PHE A 104 3.42 -5.05 -14.41
C PHE A 104 4.71 -4.62 -13.68
N THR A 105 5.72 -5.52 -13.63
CA THR A 105 7.00 -5.22 -12.98
C THR A 105 7.69 -4.01 -13.60
N LYS A 106 7.70 -3.89 -14.94
CA LYS A 106 8.28 -2.72 -15.62
C LYS A 106 7.57 -1.42 -15.24
N ILE A 107 6.24 -1.45 -15.14
CA ILE A 107 5.44 -0.29 -14.70
C ILE A 107 5.83 0.08 -13.27
N ILE A 108 5.92 -0.88 -12.35
CA ILE A 108 6.30 -0.61 -10.96
C ILE A 108 7.74 -0.07 -10.86
N ILE A 109 8.69 -0.58 -11.63
CA ILE A 109 10.05 -0.03 -11.69
C ILE A 109 10.01 1.45 -12.09
N ILE A 110 9.26 1.79 -13.15
CA ILE A 110 9.14 3.17 -13.63
C ILE A 110 8.46 4.05 -12.57
N SER A 111 7.36 3.58 -11.98
CA SER A 111 6.63 4.31 -10.94
C SER A 111 7.50 4.57 -9.72
N MET A 112 8.23 3.55 -9.23
CA MET A 112 9.16 3.69 -8.11
C MET A 112 10.26 4.72 -8.40
N LEU A 113 10.82 4.71 -9.61
CA LEU A 113 11.83 5.69 -10.01
C LEU A 113 11.26 7.10 -10.05
N ILE A 114 10.10 7.32 -10.66
CA ILE A 114 9.47 8.65 -10.76
C ILE A 114 9.12 9.16 -9.35
N VAL A 115 8.37 8.38 -8.59
CA VAL A 115 7.86 8.77 -7.27
C VAL A 115 9.00 9.10 -6.31
N ASN A 116 10.02 8.23 -6.25
CA ASN A 116 11.10 8.40 -5.28
C ASN A 116 12.11 9.47 -5.72
N THR A 117 12.39 9.61 -7.02
CA THR A 117 13.21 10.74 -7.51
C THR A 117 12.51 12.06 -7.22
N TYR A 118 11.19 12.13 -7.43
CA TYR A 118 10.44 13.35 -7.12
C TYR A 118 10.43 13.66 -5.60
N ALA A 119 10.37 12.66 -4.74
CA ALA A 119 10.52 12.87 -3.29
C ALA A 119 11.91 13.41 -2.91
N ILE A 120 12.97 12.97 -3.58
CA ILE A 120 14.32 13.52 -3.40
C ILE A 120 14.37 14.99 -3.88
N VAL A 121 13.73 15.31 -5.00
CA VAL A 121 13.60 16.70 -5.49
C VAL A 121 12.84 17.55 -4.46
N GLN A 122 11.74 17.05 -3.91
CA GLN A 122 11.01 17.74 -2.83
C GLN A 122 11.87 17.94 -1.57
N TYR A 123 12.72 16.98 -1.23
CA TYR A 123 13.63 17.13 -0.09
C TYR A 123 14.66 18.23 -0.28
N VAL A 124 15.17 18.39 -1.51
CA VAL A 124 16.21 19.40 -1.83
C VAL A 124 15.62 20.80 -2.01
N PHE A 125 14.49 20.90 -2.70
CA PHE A 125 13.91 22.19 -3.12
C PHE A 125 12.67 22.60 -2.33
N GLY A 126 12.15 21.74 -1.45
CA GLY A 126 10.91 21.95 -0.71
C GLY A 126 9.67 21.42 -1.44
N VAL A 127 8.65 21.06 -0.65
CA VAL A 127 7.40 20.47 -1.17
C VAL A 127 6.58 21.50 -1.95
N GLU A 128 6.44 22.72 -1.42
CA GLU A 128 5.66 23.79 -2.07
C GLU A 128 6.25 24.24 -3.42
N SER A 129 7.57 24.46 -3.45
CA SER A 129 8.25 24.96 -4.65
C SER A 129 8.28 23.97 -5.81
N THR A 130 8.12 22.69 -5.52
CA THR A 130 8.13 21.60 -6.50
C THR A 130 6.74 21.10 -6.87
N ALA A 131 5.70 21.59 -6.19
CA ALA A 131 4.32 21.15 -6.40
C ALA A 131 3.81 21.51 -7.80
N ILE A 132 3.26 20.53 -8.53
CA ILE A 132 2.69 20.72 -9.86
C ILE A 132 1.18 20.47 -9.77
N GLU A 133 0.40 21.55 -9.94
CA GLU A 133 -1.05 21.51 -9.86
C GLU A 133 -1.65 20.59 -10.94
N GLY A 134 -2.65 19.80 -10.54
CA GLY A 134 -3.30 18.80 -11.41
C GLY A 134 -2.49 17.53 -11.66
N VAL A 135 -1.23 17.45 -11.19
CA VAL A 135 -0.34 16.29 -11.39
C VAL A 135 0.11 15.71 -10.04
N THR A 136 0.79 16.49 -9.22
CA THR A 136 1.29 16.04 -7.91
C THR A 136 0.37 16.43 -6.75
N TYR A 137 -0.52 17.36 -6.97
CA TYR A 137 -1.70 17.62 -6.14
C TYR A 137 -2.89 17.98 -7.04
N THR A 138 -4.09 17.77 -6.52
CA THR A 138 -5.32 17.92 -7.30
C THR A 138 -5.57 19.39 -7.63
N TYR A 139 -5.85 19.72 -8.90
CA TYR A 139 -6.17 21.07 -9.33
C TYR A 139 -7.36 21.64 -8.53
N GLY A 140 -7.25 22.88 -8.04
CA GLY A 140 -8.24 23.53 -7.19
C GLY A 140 -8.14 23.20 -5.69
N GLN A 141 -7.17 22.37 -5.28
CA GLN A 141 -6.84 22.17 -3.87
C GLN A 141 -5.91 23.33 -3.43
N SER A 142 -6.30 24.07 -2.39
CA SER A 142 -5.43 25.09 -1.81
C SER A 142 -4.27 24.46 -1.04
N LEU A 143 -3.04 24.81 -1.39
CA LEU A 143 -1.84 24.40 -0.64
C LEU A 143 -1.66 25.26 0.61
N SER A 144 -2.16 26.51 0.61
CA SER A 144 -2.03 27.46 1.72
C SER A 144 -2.83 27.04 2.95
N ASP A 145 -3.98 26.39 2.77
CA ASP A 145 -4.88 26.02 3.88
C ASP A 145 -4.41 24.79 4.66
N LYS A 146 -3.60 23.94 4.03
CA LYS A 146 -2.95 22.80 4.68
C LYS A 146 -1.58 22.64 4.04
N PRO A 147 -0.52 23.13 4.65
CA PRO A 147 0.84 22.90 4.17
C PRO A 147 1.10 21.41 4.10
N ILE A 148 1.09 20.89 2.87
CA ILE A 148 1.23 19.48 2.59
C ILE A 148 2.67 19.06 2.92
N GLY A 149 2.82 18.09 3.82
CA GLY A 149 4.15 17.62 4.24
C GLY A 149 4.67 18.26 5.54
N PHE A 150 4.03 19.31 6.03
CA PHE A 150 4.39 19.93 7.31
C PHE A 150 3.53 19.40 8.45
N LYS A 151 4.11 19.31 9.65
CA LYS A 151 3.30 19.31 10.87
C LYS A 151 2.74 20.71 11.11
N ALA A 152 1.63 20.80 11.84
CA ALA A 152 1.03 22.06 12.24
C ALA A 152 1.98 23.00 13.00
N ASP A 153 3.06 22.45 13.58
CA ASP A 153 4.13 23.16 14.29
C ASP A 153 5.29 23.63 13.38
N GLY A 154 5.24 23.33 12.08
CA GLY A 154 6.27 23.74 11.11
C GLY A 154 7.62 23.02 11.23
N THR A 155 7.77 22.06 12.16
CA THR A 155 9.08 21.52 12.55
C THR A 155 9.53 20.25 11.82
N THR A 156 8.65 19.54 11.13
CA THR A 156 9.03 18.29 10.45
C THR A 156 8.35 18.11 9.11
N GLU A 157 9.12 18.28 8.05
CA GLU A 157 8.70 17.95 6.70
C GLU A 157 8.64 16.43 6.50
N LYS A 158 7.47 15.92 6.11
CA LYS A 158 7.35 14.60 5.51
C LYS A 158 7.30 14.76 4.01
N MET A 159 8.19 14.10 3.29
CA MET A 159 8.05 14.07 1.84
C MET A 159 6.80 13.29 1.47
N ILE A 160 6.03 13.87 0.56
CA ILE A 160 4.76 13.29 0.11
C ILE A 160 4.85 12.72 -1.30
N SER A 161 5.85 13.15 -2.05
CA SER A 161 5.98 12.84 -3.47
C SER A 161 4.68 13.20 -4.23
N THR A 162 4.16 12.27 -5.02
CA THR A 162 2.89 12.41 -5.76
C THR A 162 1.67 11.93 -4.97
N TYR A 163 1.83 11.60 -3.68
CA TYR A 163 0.80 11.04 -2.81
C TYR A 163 0.15 12.08 -1.91
N GLN A 164 -0.91 11.72 -1.20
CA GLN A 164 -1.68 12.61 -0.34
C GLN A 164 -0.87 13.12 0.87
N ASN A 165 -0.08 12.21 1.45
CA ASN A 165 0.75 12.48 2.62
C ASN A 165 1.91 11.49 2.67
N GLY A 166 2.85 11.71 3.60
CA GLY A 166 3.99 10.81 3.77
C GLY A 166 3.60 9.38 4.17
N ASN A 167 2.47 9.17 4.85
CA ASN A 167 2.02 7.84 5.20
C ASN A 167 1.59 7.06 3.94
N SER A 168 0.76 7.66 3.08
CA SER A 168 0.33 7.06 1.81
C SER A 168 1.52 6.76 0.88
N TYR A 169 2.49 7.67 0.85
CA TYR A 169 3.72 7.50 0.09
C TYR A 169 4.55 6.33 0.64
N GLY A 170 4.79 6.27 1.95
CA GLY A 170 5.50 5.17 2.58
C GLY A 170 4.83 3.80 2.40
N LEU A 171 3.48 3.76 2.37
CA LEU A 171 2.73 2.53 2.07
C LEU A 171 2.99 2.03 0.65
N PHE A 172 2.99 2.91 -0.34
CA PHE A 172 3.33 2.56 -1.72
C PHE A 172 4.76 2.02 -1.81
N ASP A 173 5.72 2.70 -1.18
CA ASP A 173 7.12 2.27 -1.19
C ASP A 173 7.32 0.91 -0.54
N ALA A 174 6.68 0.65 0.60
CA ALA A 174 6.75 -0.65 1.25
C ALA A 174 6.24 -1.78 0.33
N LEU A 175 5.10 -1.57 -0.34
CA LEU A 175 4.55 -2.53 -1.29
C LEU A 175 5.44 -2.68 -2.53
N GLY A 176 5.93 -1.57 -3.09
CA GLY A 176 6.82 -1.54 -4.24
C GLY A 176 8.15 -2.25 -3.98
N LEU A 177 8.81 -1.95 -2.85
CA LEU A 177 10.02 -2.60 -2.40
C LEU A 177 9.79 -4.11 -2.19
N GLY A 178 8.73 -4.49 -1.46
CA GLY A 178 8.39 -5.88 -1.23
C GLY A 178 8.13 -6.66 -2.52
N TYR A 179 7.48 -6.03 -3.49
CA TYR A 179 7.22 -6.64 -4.80
C TYR A 179 8.49 -6.74 -5.67
N LEU A 180 9.28 -5.68 -5.74
CA LEU A 180 10.50 -5.68 -6.53
C LEU A 180 11.58 -6.63 -5.99
N MET A 181 11.52 -7.02 -4.72
CA MET A 181 12.37 -8.07 -4.16
C MET A 181 12.03 -9.48 -4.68
N ILE A 182 10.88 -9.69 -5.30
CA ILE A 182 10.52 -10.96 -5.93
C ILE A 182 11.49 -11.23 -7.10
N ARG A 183 11.97 -12.46 -7.20
CA ARG A 183 12.85 -12.88 -8.31
C ARG A 183 12.01 -13.08 -9.58
N LEU A 184 12.26 -12.24 -10.57
CA LEU A 184 11.69 -12.32 -11.91
C LEU A 184 12.81 -12.34 -12.95
N PRO A 185 12.71 -13.19 -13.96
CA PRO A 185 13.63 -13.16 -15.09
C PRO A 185 13.34 -11.90 -15.93
N LEU A 186 14.20 -10.91 -15.77
CA LEU A 186 14.18 -9.68 -16.58
C LEU A 186 15.46 -9.64 -17.41
N ASN A 187 15.46 -8.92 -18.53
CA ASN A 187 16.70 -8.68 -19.28
C ASN A 187 17.66 -7.76 -18.47
N ARG A 188 18.95 -7.72 -18.89
CA ARG A 188 20.01 -7.00 -18.17
C ARG A 188 19.66 -5.53 -17.88
N ARG A 189 19.07 -4.83 -18.84
CA ARG A 189 18.67 -3.43 -18.70
C ARG A 189 17.60 -3.24 -17.60
N TRP A 190 16.58 -4.09 -17.60
CA TRP A 190 15.50 -4.00 -16.60
C TRP A 190 15.94 -4.51 -15.22
N ASN A 191 16.89 -5.44 -15.14
CA ASN A 191 17.50 -5.82 -13.87
C ASN A 191 18.29 -4.66 -13.26
N PHE A 192 19.05 -3.91 -14.06
CA PHE A 192 19.73 -2.71 -13.60
C PHE A 192 18.72 -1.64 -13.12
N ALA A 193 17.70 -1.33 -13.92
CA ALA A 193 16.63 -0.39 -13.54
C ALA A 193 15.92 -0.82 -12.25
N LYS A 194 15.68 -2.12 -12.05
CA LYS A 194 15.12 -2.69 -10.83
C LYS A 194 15.98 -2.43 -9.61
N ILE A 195 17.31 -2.66 -9.72
CA ILE A 195 18.25 -2.40 -8.63
C ILE A 195 18.26 -0.90 -8.30
N THR A 196 18.31 -0.04 -9.32
CA THR A 196 18.20 1.42 -9.12
C THR A 196 16.91 1.81 -8.43
N ALA A 197 15.77 1.24 -8.86
CA ALA A 197 14.47 1.50 -8.24
C ALA A 197 14.39 1.02 -6.78
N LEU A 198 15.05 -0.09 -6.43
CA LEU A 198 15.15 -0.55 -5.05
C LEU A 198 15.99 0.41 -4.20
N LEU A 199 17.13 0.89 -4.70
CA LEU A 199 18.00 1.83 -3.97
C LEU A 199 17.32 3.18 -3.77
N VAL A 200 16.83 3.79 -4.87
CA VAL A 200 16.14 5.08 -4.83
C VAL A 200 14.84 4.97 -4.02
N GLY A 201 14.13 3.83 -4.16
CA GLY A 201 12.93 3.53 -3.40
C GLY A 201 13.18 3.42 -1.89
N PHE A 202 14.29 2.81 -1.47
CA PHE A 202 14.63 2.77 -0.05
C PHE A 202 14.95 4.17 0.51
N ILE A 203 15.66 5.01 -0.25
CA ILE A 203 15.93 6.41 0.13
C ILE A 203 14.60 7.16 0.28
N GLY A 204 13.73 7.09 -0.73
CA GLY A 204 12.42 7.74 -0.70
C GLY A 204 11.53 7.24 0.42
N PHE A 205 11.53 5.94 0.68
CA PHE A 205 10.83 5.33 1.81
C PHE A 205 11.25 5.97 3.15
N MET A 206 12.56 6.18 3.36
CA MET A 206 13.06 6.85 4.57
C MET A 206 12.62 8.32 4.62
N LEU A 207 12.56 9.02 3.47
CA LEU A 207 12.10 10.41 3.39
C LEU A 207 10.59 10.57 3.65
N SER A 208 9.80 9.50 3.49
CA SER A 208 8.35 9.53 3.78
C SER A 208 8.05 9.89 5.23
N GLY A 209 8.96 9.61 6.15
CA GLY A 209 8.86 9.91 7.58
C GLY A 209 7.66 9.25 8.26
N SER A 210 7.11 8.16 7.70
CA SER A 210 5.96 7.43 8.24
C SER A 210 6.39 6.34 9.21
N ARG A 211 6.42 6.66 10.50
CA ARG A 211 6.81 5.71 11.56
C ARG A 211 5.96 4.45 11.57
N SER A 212 4.66 4.58 11.32
CA SER A 212 3.71 3.46 11.34
C SER A 212 4.01 2.36 10.30
N ILE A 213 4.72 2.70 9.21
CA ILE A 213 5.12 1.73 8.19
C ILE A 213 6.62 1.46 8.19
N GLN A 214 7.46 2.47 8.49
CA GLN A 214 8.91 2.34 8.45
C GLN A 214 9.42 1.34 9.49
N ILE A 215 8.95 1.44 10.74
CA ILE A 215 9.40 0.58 11.83
C ILE A 215 9.08 -0.90 11.53
N PRO A 216 7.80 -1.30 11.28
CA PRO A 216 7.50 -2.69 10.97
C PRO A 216 8.18 -3.18 9.68
N PHE A 217 8.33 -2.33 8.66
CA PHE A 217 8.99 -2.72 7.43
C PHE A 217 10.49 -2.96 7.61
N CYS A 218 11.20 -2.14 8.38
CA CYS A 218 12.62 -2.36 8.69
C CYS A 218 12.82 -3.68 9.44
N ILE A 219 11.96 -4.00 10.41
CA ILE A 219 11.98 -5.29 11.11
C ILE A 219 11.77 -6.45 10.12
N CYS A 220 10.76 -6.35 9.26
CA CYS A 220 10.49 -7.34 8.22
C CYS A 220 11.63 -7.46 7.22
N LEU A 221 12.27 -6.35 6.85
CA LEU A 221 13.40 -6.34 5.92
C LEU A 221 14.59 -7.14 6.46
N VAL A 222 14.92 -6.99 7.74
CA VAL A 222 15.96 -7.79 8.40
C VAL A 222 15.62 -9.29 8.30
N PHE A 223 14.36 -9.65 8.58
CA PHE A 223 13.90 -11.04 8.46
C PHE A 223 13.99 -11.56 7.02
N ILE A 224 13.60 -10.76 6.03
CA ILE A 224 13.70 -11.08 4.60
C ILE A 224 15.18 -11.32 4.21
N LEU A 225 16.08 -10.44 4.63
CA LEU A 225 17.51 -10.56 4.34
C LEU A 225 18.08 -11.83 4.94
N ILE A 226 17.78 -12.14 6.20
CA ILE A 226 18.23 -13.38 6.86
C ILE A 226 17.72 -14.61 6.10
N GLN A 227 16.44 -14.65 5.74
CA GLN A 227 15.88 -15.75 4.95
C GLN A 227 16.53 -15.88 3.57
N SER A 228 16.72 -14.75 2.88
CA SER A 228 17.35 -14.73 1.56
C SER A 228 18.78 -15.29 1.59
N VAL A 229 19.56 -14.92 2.60
CA VAL A 229 20.92 -15.43 2.81
C VAL A 229 20.89 -16.93 3.09
N ARG A 230 19.97 -17.40 3.97
CA ARG A 230 19.86 -18.83 4.33
C ARG A 230 19.47 -19.72 3.14
N GLN A 231 18.62 -19.21 2.23
CA GLN A 231 18.12 -19.98 1.07
C GLN A 231 19.04 -19.93 -0.15
N THR A 232 20.13 -19.16 -0.09
CA THR A 232 21.05 -18.99 -1.22
C THR A 232 22.16 -20.05 -1.19
N PRO A 233 22.52 -20.64 -2.35
CA PRO A 233 23.65 -21.56 -2.46
C PRO A 233 24.94 -20.95 -1.92
N PRO A 234 25.86 -21.75 -1.30
CA PRO A 234 27.06 -21.22 -0.61
C PRO A 234 27.89 -20.25 -1.46
N ARG A 235 28.10 -20.56 -2.74
CA ARG A 235 28.89 -19.70 -3.67
C ARG A 235 28.26 -18.32 -3.91
N LEU A 236 26.94 -18.25 -4.04
CA LEU A 236 26.23 -16.98 -4.19
C LEU A 236 26.02 -16.25 -2.86
N ARG A 237 26.01 -16.98 -1.74
CA ARG A 237 25.84 -16.40 -0.40
C ARG A 237 26.96 -15.43 -0.07
N GLN A 238 28.22 -15.78 -0.40
CA GLN A 238 29.37 -14.90 -0.20
C GLN A 238 29.21 -13.57 -0.94
N ASN A 239 28.76 -13.61 -2.21
CA ASN A 239 28.55 -12.40 -3.00
C ASN A 239 27.40 -11.52 -2.44
N ILE A 240 26.33 -12.15 -1.92
CA ILE A 240 25.23 -11.42 -1.29
C ILE A 240 25.70 -10.80 0.02
N VAL A 241 26.40 -11.55 0.87
CA VAL A 241 26.94 -11.03 2.14
C VAL A 241 27.93 -9.90 1.88
N ALA A 242 28.84 -10.06 0.89
CA ALA A 242 29.75 -9.01 0.47
C ALA A 242 28.99 -7.77 -0.06
N GLY A 243 27.93 -7.97 -0.87
CA GLY A 243 27.09 -6.90 -1.37
C GLY A 243 26.32 -6.16 -0.26
N ILE A 244 25.80 -6.88 0.73
CA ILE A 244 25.17 -6.29 1.92
C ILE A 244 26.21 -5.52 2.75
N GLY A 245 27.41 -6.10 2.94
CA GLY A 245 28.52 -5.45 3.63
C GLY A 245 28.96 -4.16 2.93
N PHE A 246 29.17 -4.21 1.61
CA PHE A 246 29.53 -3.04 0.81
C PHE A 246 28.42 -1.97 0.82
N GLY A 247 27.17 -2.38 0.65
CA GLY A 247 26.00 -1.48 0.75
C GLY A 247 25.87 -0.86 2.14
N GLY A 248 26.12 -1.63 3.20
CA GLY A 248 26.15 -1.15 4.59
C GLY A 248 27.28 -0.13 4.82
N CYS A 249 28.48 -0.38 4.30
CA CYS A 249 29.59 0.58 4.35
C CYS A 249 29.27 1.86 3.57
N ALA A 250 28.70 1.75 2.37
CA ALA A 250 28.28 2.91 1.57
C ALA A 250 27.21 3.74 2.28
N LEU A 251 26.24 3.08 2.91
CA LEU A 251 25.22 3.73 3.75
C LEU A 251 25.84 4.40 4.98
N ALA A 252 26.80 3.76 5.64
CA ALA A 252 27.51 4.34 6.78
C ALA A 252 28.34 5.58 6.38
N ILE A 253 29.01 5.53 5.23
CA ILE A 253 29.77 6.68 4.68
C ILE A 253 28.80 7.81 4.33
N PHE A 254 27.68 7.51 3.67
CA PHE A 254 26.64 8.48 3.36
C PHE A 254 26.06 9.10 4.64
N ALA A 255 25.76 8.28 5.65
CA ALA A 255 25.30 8.73 6.95
C ALA A 255 26.30 9.67 7.63
N ALA A 256 27.59 9.35 7.58
CA ALA A 256 28.65 10.20 8.11
C ALA A 256 28.82 11.51 7.33
N SER A 257 28.53 11.51 6.02
CA SER A 257 28.58 12.72 5.19
C SER A 257 27.37 13.65 5.36
N GLN A 258 26.24 13.11 5.89
CA GLN A 258 24.99 13.86 6.09
C GLN A 258 24.46 13.71 7.54
N PRO A 259 25.22 14.14 8.56
CA PRO A 259 24.89 13.90 9.95
C PRO A 259 23.55 14.56 10.36
N ALA A 260 23.24 15.72 9.82
CA ALA A 260 21.98 16.42 10.12
C ALA A 260 20.74 15.66 9.62
N MET A 261 20.83 15.03 8.44
CA MET A 261 19.75 14.20 7.90
C MET A 261 19.55 12.94 8.74
N ILE A 262 20.64 12.25 9.08
CA ILE A 262 20.58 11.05 9.91
C ILE A 262 20.06 11.40 11.31
N PHE A 263 20.52 12.48 11.90
CA PHE A 263 20.02 12.97 13.20
C PHE A 263 18.51 13.22 13.13
N LYS A 264 18.00 13.92 12.13
CA LYS A 264 16.55 14.15 11.94
C LYS A 264 15.76 12.82 11.83
N ILE A 265 16.25 11.87 11.04
CA ILE A 265 15.58 10.57 10.86
C ILE A 265 15.60 9.77 12.18
N THR A 266 16.76 9.71 12.84
CA THR A 266 16.93 8.96 14.10
C THR A 266 16.15 9.59 15.24
N ASP A 267 16.23 10.89 15.39
CA ASP A 267 15.45 11.64 16.37
C ASP A 267 13.95 11.38 16.20
N ARG A 268 13.47 11.46 14.97
CA ARG A 268 12.07 11.20 14.67
C ARG A 268 11.63 9.76 14.91
N LEU A 269 12.45 8.78 14.51
CA LEU A 269 12.09 7.36 14.65
C LEU A 269 12.22 6.83 16.07
N ILE A 270 13.20 7.32 16.82
CA ILE A 270 13.54 6.81 18.16
C ILE A 270 13.09 7.80 19.21
N THR A 271 13.70 9.00 19.27
CA THR A 271 13.51 9.95 20.37
C THR A 271 12.06 10.40 20.47
N GLN A 272 11.48 10.89 19.36
CA GLN A 272 10.08 11.34 19.35
C GLN A 272 9.08 10.19 19.51
N THR A 273 9.44 8.95 19.12
CA THR A 273 8.56 7.79 19.31
C THR A 273 8.57 7.32 20.77
N LEU A 274 9.73 7.33 21.42
CA LEU A 274 9.86 6.93 22.84
C LEU A 274 9.39 8.02 23.80
N ALA A 275 9.56 9.29 23.43
CA ALA A 275 9.16 10.42 24.27
C ALA A 275 7.66 10.75 24.19
N ASP A 276 6.93 10.19 23.22
CA ASP A 276 5.51 10.47 23.01
C ASP A 276 4.63 9.26 23.38
N PRO A 277 4.21 9.12 24.66
CA PRO A 277 3.36 8.03 25.10
C PRO A 277 1.95 8.07 24.48
N THR A 278 1.54 9.22 23.93
CA THR A 278 0.22 9.41 23.33
C THR A 278 0.17 8.98 21.85
N ALA A 279 1.32 8.61 21.27
CA ALA A 279 1.44 8.29 19.85
C ALA A 279 0.86 9.40 18.94
N ASN A 280 1.20 10.66 19.19
CA ASN A 280 0.65 11.88 18.58
C ASN A 280 -0.85 12.09 18.90
N GLY A 281 -1.27 11.85 20.14
CA GLY A 281 -2.66 12.01 20.59
C GLY A 281 -3.61 10.90 20.14
N ARG A 282 -3.10 9.81 19.56
CA ARG A 282 -3.95 8.69 19.10
C ARG A 282 -4.59 7.93 20.25
N THR A 283 -3.88 7.75 21.35
CA THR A 283 -4.44 7.11 22.55
C THR A 283 -5.62 7.89 23.10
N ASP A 284 -5.55 9.23 23.12
CA ASP A 284 -6.64 10.09 23.57
C ASP A 284 -7.84 10.02 22.60
N GLN A 285 -7.58 9.98 21.30
CA GLN A 285 -8.63 9.77 20.28
C GLN A 285 -9.32 8.41 20.44
N TRP A 286 -8.55 7.35 20.69
CA TRP A 286 -9.10 6.02 20.92
C TRP A 286 -9.91 5.95 22.21
N GLN A 287 -9.43 6.56 23.28
CA GLN A 287 -10.19 6.69 24.53
C GLN A 287 -11.49 7.46 24.30
N GLY A 288 -11.44 8.58 23.58
CA GLY A 288 -12.64 9.35 23.23
C GLY A 288 -13.69 8.55 22.45
N ILE A 289 -13.26 7.62 21.57
CA ILE A 289 -14.18 6.72 20.87
C ILE A 289 -14.82 5.70 21.84
N ILE A 290 -14.02 5.12 22.73
CA ILE A 290 -14.50 4.18 23.77
C ILE A 290 -15.52 4.87 24.66
N ASP A 291 -15.18 6.05 25.17
CA ASP A 291 -16.06 6.83 26.02
C ASP A 291 -17.37 7.21 25.35
N ALA A 292 -17.29 7.61 24.08
CA ALA A 292 -18.48 7.92 23.30
C ALA A 292 -19.39 6.68 23.05
N VAL A 293 -18.79 5.51 22.83
CA VAL A 293 -19.55 4.25 22.64
C VAL A 293 -20.23 3.83 23.96
N THR A 294 -19.55 3.98 25.09
CA THR A 294 -20.09 3.60 26.41
C THR A 294 -21.26 4.50 26.86
N GLN A 295 -21.34 5.73 26.33
CA GLN A 295 -22.42 6.68 26.64
C GLN A 295 -23.62 6.56 25.70
N MET A 296 -23.59 5.68 24.70
CA MET A 296 -24.70 5.51 23.74
C MET A 296 -25.89 4.79 24.35
N ASN A 297 -27.10 5.24 24.02
CA ASN A 297 -28.31 4.46 24.29
C ASN A 297 -28.35 3.20 23.43
N LEU A 298 -29.11 2.19 23.85
CA LEU A 298 -29.15 0.87 23.22
C LEU A 298 -29.45 0.90 21.69
N PRO A 299 -30.43 1.65 21.16
CA PRO A 299 -30.69 1.72 19.72
C PRO A 299 -29.49 2.29 18.92
N THR A 300 -28.85 3.34 19.46
CA THR A 300 -27.66 3.95 18.84
C THR A 300 -26.45 3.01 18.91
N LEU A 301 -26.30 2.29 20.02
CA LEU A 301 -25.25 1.30 20.19
C LEU A 301 -25.39 0.13 19.20
N ILE A 302 -26.59 -0.41 19.03
CA ILE A 302 -26.86 -1.48 18.04
C ILE A 302 -26.52 -0.98 16.63
N ARG A 303 -26.99 0.22 16.27
CA ARG A 303 -26.67 0.80 14.96
C ARG A 303 -25.18 1.02 14.78
N GLN A 304 -24.47 1.57 15.77
CA GLN A 304 -23.03 1.77 15.75
C GLN A 304 -22.29 0.45 15.59
N PHE A 305 -22.73 -0.58 16.30
CA PHE A 305 -22.12 -1.89 16.25
C PHE A 305 -22.20 -2.52 14.85
N PHE A 306 -23.36 -2.47 14.19
CA PHE A 306 -23.54 -3.12 12.88
C PHE A 306 -23.11 -2.27 11.69
N PHE A 307 -23.33 -0.94 11.73
CA PHE A 307 -23.24 -0.09 10.55
C PHE A 307 -22.35 1.14 10.72
N GLY A 308 -21.85 1.38 11.93
CA GLY A 308 -21.15 2.61 12.24
C GLY A 308 -22.08 3.81 12.45
N LYS A 309 -21.50 4.92 12.87
CA LYS A 309 -22.21 6.19 13.10
C LYS A 309 -21.90 7.18 11.98
N ASN A 310 -22.81 8.14 11.78
CA ASN A 310 -22.54 9.24 10.86
C ASN A 310 -21.20 9.92 11.23
N PRO A 311 -20.25 10.04 10.27
CA PRO A 311 -18.93 10.64 10.49
C PRO A 311 -18.94 12.12 10.87
N THR A 312 -20.08 12.83 10.72
CA THR A 312 -20.24 14.22 11.18
C THR A 312 -20.24 14.38 12.69
N ALA A 313 -20.39 13.30 13.45
CA ALA A 313 -20.35 13.33 14.91
C ALA A 313 -18.97 12.84 15.40
N ALA A 314 -18.06 13.76 15.55
CA ALA A 314 -16.95 13.83 16.52
C ALA A 314 -16.14 12.55 16.89
N PHE A 315 -16.04 11.55 16.02
CA PHE A 315 -14.98 10.57 16.15
C PHE A 315 -13.76 11.00 15.34
N GLY A 316 -13.05 12.00 15.79
CA GLY A 316 -11.78 12.43 15.20
C GLY A 316 -10.65 11.42 15.44
N GLY A 317 -10.92 10.12 15.23
CA GLY A 317 -9.95 9.06 15.45
C GLY A 317 -9.26 8.60 14.19
N GLU A 318 -8.05 8.06 14.34
CA GLU A 318 -7.30 7.41 13.28
C GLU A 318 -7.32 5.88 13.49
N GLY A 319 -6.99 5.13 12.43
CA GLY A 319 -6.79 3.69 12.48
C GLY A 319 -8.05 2.85 12.67
N LEU A 320 -7.88 1.72 13.35
CA LEU A 320 -8.93 0.71 13.54
C LEU A 320 -10.18 1.26 14.24
N PRO A 321 -10.09 2.07 15.31
CA PRO A 321 -11.29 2.64 15.93
C PRO A 321 -12.08 3.56 15.01
N ASN A 322 -11.40 4.34 14.15
CA ASN A 322 -12.08 5.16 13.15
C ASN A 322 -12.74 4.29 12.08
N PHE A 323 -12.12 3.19 11.66
CA PHE A 323 -12.75 2.24 10.74
C PHE A 323 -14.03 1.65 11.34
N PHE A 324 -13.99 1.21 12.60
CA PHE A 324 -15.17 0.74 13.33
C PHE A 324 -16.25 1.83 13.42
N ALA A 325 -15.86 3.07 13.71
CA ALA A 325 -16.79 4.17 13.79
C ALA A 325 -17.53 4.46 12.46
N LEU A 326 -16.82 4.29 11.32
CA LEU A 326 -17.39 4.52 9.99
C LEU A 326 -18.23 3.36 9.48
N PHE A 327 -17.81 2.12 9.70
CA PHE A 327 -18.33 0.93 9.01
C PHE A 327 -19.01 -0.09 9.93
N GLY A 328 -18.89 0.05 11.26
CA GLY A 328 -19.35 -0.95 12.23
C GLY A 328 -18.43 -2.17 12.33
N LEU A 329 -18.73 -3.05 13.28
CA LEU A 329 -17.88 -4.20 13.60
C LEU A 329 -17.84 -5.27 12.50
N PRO A 330 -18.93 -5.67 11.84
CA PRO A 330 -18.90 -6.69 10.80
C PRO A 330 -17.98 -6.31 9.64
N SER A 331 -18.08 -5.06 9.15
CA SER A 331 -17.20 -4.54 8.09
C SER A 331 -15.74 -4.45 8.55
N THR A 332 -15.51 -4.04 9.81
CA THR A 332 -14.17 -3.94 10.38
C THR A 332 -13.49 -5.30 10.44
N ILE A 333 -14.18 -6.29 11.01
CA ILE A 333 -13.67 -7.67 11.05
C ILE A 333 -13.42 -8.20 9.64
N ALA A 334 -14.36 -8.02 8.73
CA ALA A 334 -14.24 -8.50 7.36
C ALA A 334 -13.07 -7.86 6.60
N PHE A 335 -12.87 -6.56 6.75
CA PHE A 335 -11.77 -5.82 6.11
C PHE A 335 -10.41 -6.34 6.58
N TYR A 336 -10.16 -6.33 7.88
CA TYR A 336 -8.86 -6.75 8.42
C TYR A 336 -8.62 -8.25 8.24
N THR A 337 -9.64 -9.09 8.40
CA THR A 337 -9.54 -10.54 8.12
C THR A 337 -9.27 -10.79 6.64
N GLY A 338 -9.91 -10.05 5.74
CA GLY A 338 -9.63 -10.10 4.31
C GLY A 338 -8.17 -9.79 4.01
N LEU A 339 -7.62 -8.72 4.56
CA LEU A 339 -6.20 -8.37 4.40
C LEU A 339 -5.26 -9.44 4.99
N ILE A 340 -5.58 -10.01 6.15
CA ILE A 340 -4.82 -11.13 6.74
C ILE A 340 -4.82 -12.34 5.81
N PHE A 341 -5.93 -12.65 5.16
CA PHE A 341 -5.98 -13.74 4.17
C PHE A 341 -5.06 -13.46 2.97
N LEU A 342 -4.92 -12.20 2.52
CA LEU A 342 -3.94 -11.86 1.48
C LEU A 342 -2.50 -12.20 1.94
N VAL A 343 -2.16 -11.87 3.18
CA VAL A 343 -0.86 -12.22 3.78
C VAL A 343 -0.66 -13.72 3.81
N ILE A 344 -1.63 -14.48 4.34
CA ILE A 344 -1.55 -15.95 4.46
C ILE A 344 -1.36 -16.60 3.09
N ILE A 345 -2.10 -16.15 2.08
CA ILE A 345 -2.00 -16.69 0.72
C ILE A 345 -0.64 -16.40 0.10
N CYS A 346 -0.13 -15.16 0.24
CA CYS A 346 1.20 -14.82 -0.23
C CYS A 346 2.31 -15.53 0.55
N TRP A 347 2.10 -15.79 1.85
CA TRP A 347 3.08 -16.47 2.70
C TRP A 347 3.30 -17.94 2.34
N LYS A 348 2.26 -18.61 1.85
CA LYS A 348 2.33 -20.02 1.43
C LYS A 348 3.32 -20.27 0.29
N ASN A 349 3.62 -19.26 -0.52
CA ASN A 349 4.56 -19.39 -1.62
C ASN A 349 5.87 -18.67 -1.30
N VAL A 350 7.00 -19.40 -1.44
CA VAL A 350 8.34 -18.88 -1.12
C VAL A 350 8.70 -17.61 -1.92
N HIS A 351 8.18 -17.50 -3.15
CA HIS A 351 8.49 -16.38 -4.03
C HIS A 351 7.72 -15.09 -3.69
N THR A 352 6.60 -15.20 -2.96
CA THR A 352 5.75 -14.04 -2.62
C THR A 352 5.81 -13.65 -1.14
N LYS A 353 6.70 -14.24 -0.36
CA LYS A 353 6.85 -13.90 1.08
C LYS A 353 7.20 -12.45 1.33
N THR A 354 7.98 -11.83 0.44
CA THR A 354 8.36 -10.42 0.57
C THR A 354 7.16 -9.49 0.46
N ILE A 355 6.25 -9.77 -0.47
CA ILE A 355 5.00 -9.00 -0.57
C ILE A 355 4.04 -9.31 0.59
N ALA A 356 4.02 -10.55 1.11
CA ALA A 356 3.24 -10.88 2.29
C ALA A 356 3.66 -10.02 3.50
N LEU A 357 4.97 -9.87 3.72
CA LEU A 357 5.51 -9.02 4.78
C LEU A 357 5.20 -7.54 4.53
N ALA A 358 5.29 -7.06 3.29
CA ALA A 358 4.91 -5.70 2.96
C ALA A 358 3.42 -5.43 3.25
N ILE A 359 2.52 -6.35 2.87
CA ILE A 359 1.09 -6.25 3.17
C ILE A 359 0.86 -6.28 4.69
N LEU A 360 1.57 -7.13 5.44
CA LEU A 360 1.48 -7.14 6.90
C LEU A 360 1.84 -5.78 7.51
N CYS A 361 2.91 -5.14 7.02
CA CYS A 361 3.29 -3.80 7.46
C CYS A 361 2.20 -2.76 7.14
N VAL A 362 1.54 -2.88 5.98
CA VAL A 362 0.41 -2.02 5.62
C VAL A 362 -0.78 -2.24 6.56
N ILE A 363 -1.08 -3.48 6.96
CA ILE A 363 -2.13 -3.78 7.95
C ILE A 363 -1.82 -3.09 9.28
N VAL A 364 -0.58 -3.17 9.76
CA VAL A 364 -0.15 -2.48 10.99
C VAL A 364 -0.35 -0.97 10.85
N ALA A 365 0.03 -0.38 9.71
CA ALA A 365 -0.20 1.04 9.45
C ALA A 365 -1.69 1.39 9.44
N PHE A 366 -2.55 0.58 8.84
CA PHE A 366 -4.01 0.80 8.83
C PHE A 366 -4.66 0.65 10.21
N CYS A 367 -4.04 -0.09 11.14
CA CYS A 367 -4.51 -0.15 12.52
C CYS A 367 -4.31 1.17 13.28
N VAL A 368 -3.31 1.98 12.89
CA VAL A 368 -2.93 3.21 13.60
C VAL A 368 -3.14 4.50 12.81
N ASP A 369 -3.43 4.42 11.51
CA ASP A 369 -3.54 5.55 10.60
C ASP A 369 -4.75 5.39 9.67
N GLN A 370 -5.39 6.51 9.28
CA GLN A 370 -6.55 6.48 8.38
C GLN A 370 -6.20 6.39 6.89
N SER A 371 -4.99 6.01 6.53
CA SER A 371 -4.54 5.94 5.13
C SER A 371 -5.37 5.00 4.26
N TYR A 372 -6.12 4.06 4.86
CA TYR A 372 -7.07 3.22 4.13
C TYR A 372 -8.20 4.01 3.44
N LEU A 373 -8.51 5.23 3.89
CA LEU A 373 -9.49 6.11 3.25
C LEU A 373 -8.95 6.82 2.00
N TYR A 374 -7.64 6.82 1.81
CA TYR A 374 -7.03 7.43 0.64
C TYR A 374 -7.01 6.45 -0.54
N PRO A 375 -7.53 6.85 -1.73
CA PRO A 375 -7.72 5.95 -2.87
C PRO A 375 -6.54 5.05 -3.19
N PRO A 376 -5.30 5.54 -3.31
CA PRO A 376 -4.21 4.69 -3.77
C PRO A 376 -3.80 3.63 -2.75
N CYS A 377 -4.04 3.84 -1.44
CA CYS A 377 -3.46 2.97 -0.41
C CYS A 377 -4.04 1.56 -0.43
N VAL A 378 -5.35 1.44 -0.28
CA VAL A 378 -6.02 0.12 -0.28
C VAL A 378 -6.00 -0.48 -1.68
N MET A 379 -6.19 0.34 -2.73
CA MET A 379 -6.12 -0.12 -4.11
C MET A 379 -4.76 -0.76 -4.44
N ASN A 380 -3.67 -0.14 -4.00
CA ASN A 380 -2.33 -0.68 -4.21
C ASN A 380 -2.15 -2.05 -3.54
N VAL A 381 -2.70 -2.28 -2.34
CA VAL A 381 -2.63 -3.60 -1.69
C VAL A 381 -3.20 -4.68 -2.61
N TYR A 382 -4.39 -4.47 -3.17
CA TYR A 382 -5.02 -5.45 -4.05
C TYR A 382 -4.33 -5.57 -5.40
N LEU A 383 -3.78 -4.48 -5.97
CA LEU A 383 -2.98 -4.52 -7.20
C LEU A 383 -1.72 -5.36 -7.02
N PHE A 384 -0.96 -5.12 -5.97
CA PHE A 384 0.28 -5.85 -5.70
C PHE A 384 0.03 -7.31 -5.34
N PHE A 385 -1.04 -7.59 -4.57
CA PHE A 385 -1.48 -8.95 -4.30
C PHE A 385 -1.82 -9.70 -5.59
N ALA A 386 -2.68 -9.14 -6.45
CA ALA A 386 -3.10 -9.77 -7.70
C ALA A 386 -1.91 -10.04 -8.63
N ALA A 387 -0.97 -9.10 -8.73
CA ALA A 387 0.25 -9.27 -9.51
C ALA A 387 1.14 -10.41 -8.96
N ALA A 388 1.29 -10.50 -7.63
CA ALA A 388 2.04 -11.57 -6.98
C ALA A 388 1.39 -12.95 -7.22
N GLN A 389 0.06 -13.05 -7.14
CA GLN A 389 -0.67 -14.30 -7.43
C GLN A 389 -0.50 -14.75 -8.89
N LYS A 390 -0.52 -13.81 -9.83
CA LYS A 390 -0.28 -14.13 -11.23
C LYS A 390 1.12 -14.67 -11.49
N LEU A 391 2.13 -14.14 -10.82
CA LEU A 391 3.49 -14.67 -10.87
C LEU A 391 3.57 -16.15 -10.49
N VAL A 392 2.90 -16.52 -9.39
CA VAL A 392 2.85 -17.90 -8.91
C VAL A 392 2.19 -18.81 -9.94
N SER A 393 1.03 -18.40 -10.49
CA SER A 393 0.31 -19.22 -11.48
C SER A 393 1.14 -19.47 -12.75
N THR A 394 1.84 -18.46 -13.24
CA THR A 394 2.69 -18.57 -14.44
C THR A 394 3.88 -19.52 -14.21
N SER A 395 4.52 -19.46 -13.05
CA SER A 395 5.66 -20.33 -12.72
C SER A 395 5.26 -21.81 -12.58
N THR A 396 4.06 -22.07 -12.07
CA THR A 396 3.53 -23.45 -11.93
C THR A 396 3.21 -24.05 -13.29
N THR A 397 2.62 -23.29 -14.20
CA THR A 397 2.29 -23.75 -15.58
C THR A 397 3.56 -24.05 -16.37
N GLN A 398 4.60 -23.24 -16.26
CA GLN A 398 5.88 -23.51 -16.94
C GLN A 398 6.55 -24.81 -16.44
N LYS A 399 6.53 -25.07 -15.12
CA LYS A 399 7.08 -26.32 -14.58
C LYS A 399 6.31 -27.55 -15.07
N ALA A 400 4.97 -27.49 -15.12
CA ALA A 400 4.15 -28.57 -15.61
C ALA A 400 4.41 -28.87 -17.10
N ASN A 401 4.57 -27.83 -17.93
CA ASN A 401 4.89 -28.02 -19.34
C ASN A 401 6.30 -28.61 -19.58
N CYS A 402 7.30 -28.20 -18.80
CA CYS A 402 8.64 -28.77 -18.86
C CYS A 402 8.67 -30.27 -18.47
N SER A 403 7.93 -30.66 -17.43
CA SER A 403 7.86 -32.07 -16.99
C SER A 403 7.17 -32.96 -18.04
N ASN A 404 6.10 -32.48 -18.69
CA ASN A 404 5.42 -33.22 -19.75
C ASN A 404 6.31 -33.38 -21.01
N THR A 405 7.12 -32.38 -21.35
CA THR A 405 8.03 -32.43 -22.50
C THR A 405 9.19 -33.40 -22.24
N GLN A 406 9.67 -33.52 -21.00
CA GLN A 406 10.67 -34.51 -20.62
C GLN A 406 10.10 -35.93 -20.61
N SER A 407 8.88 -36.13 -20.10
CA SER A 407 8.21 -37.44 -20.11
C SER A 407 7.97 -37.95 -21.53
N ASN A 408 7.54 -37.10 -22.47
CA ASN A 408 7.35 -37.49 -23.86
C ASN A 408 8.68 -37.80 -24.59
N LYS A 409 9.79 -37.11 -24.26
CA LYS A 409 11.12 -37.44 -24.82
C LYS A 409 11.64 -38.78 -24.31
N THR A 410 11.34 -39.14 -23.09
CA THR A 410 11.76 -40.44 -22.49
C THR A 410 10.98 -41.59 -23.12
N LEU A 411 9.69 -41.40 -23.42
CA LEU A 411 8.87 -42.40 -24.11
C LEU A 411 9.32 -42.65 -25.56
N ILE A 412 9.66 -41.61 -26.30
CA ILE A 412 10.13 -41.73 -27.71
C ILE A 412 11.49 -42.44 -27.77
N ASN A 413 12.37 -42.21 -26.78
CA ASN A 413 13.69 -42.88 -26.75
C ASN A 413 13.65 -44.32 -26.17
N SER A 414 12.52 -44.77 -25.64
CA SER A 414 12.33 -46.17 -25.18
C SER A 414 11.72 -47.08 -26.25
N GLU A 415 11.21 -46.50 -27.35
CA GLU A 415 10.61 -47.23 -28.48
C GLU A 415 11.58 -47.36 -29.72
N SER A 416 12.76 -46.75 -29.63
CA SER A 416 13.85 -46.83 -30.60
C SER A 416 14.95 -47.81 -30.11
#